data_eb5c9819681a6cc8cd18939cff9be52d
#
_entry.id   eb5c9819681a6cc8cd18939cff9be52d
#
_cell.length_a   1.000
_cell.length_b   1.000
_cell.length_c   1.000
_cell.angle_alpha   90.00
_cell.angle_beta   90.00
_cell.angle_gamma   90.00
#
_symmetry.space_group_name_H-M   'P 1'
#
loop_
_entity.id
_entity.type
_entity.pdbx_description
1 polymer ?
#
loop_
_entity_poly.entity_id
_entity_poly.type
_entity_poly.pdbx_seq_one_letter_code
_entity_poly.pdbx_strand_id
1 'polypeptide(L)'
;MRTTLTAMAVLMIAVSPLAAETPKFIPEQNQSEVLGTDFVGTQVVSKDKQPLGKIANLVFDQTGHIELAVIGIGGFLGIGEKEVAVPFEVLKSDEINNKHVFSVDLTKDELKAAPAFKTLNDQARQELIAKWRAKAQESWADLKSKAGKAYEEAKEKTDKAYENAKDRVNEAKQKVEEKADQQKAQ
;
A
#
# COMPACT_ATOMS: atom_id res chain seq x y z
N MET A 1 45.34 29.71 40.66
CA MET A 1 43.88 29.81 40.34
C MET A 1 43.59 28.93 39.16
N ARG A 2 43.05 27.76 39.41
CA ARG A 2 42.65 26.80 38.31
C ARG A 2 41.14 26.73 38.31
N THR A 3 40.53 27.40 37.34
CA THR A 3 39.08 27.35 37.06
C THR A 3 38.78 26.09 36.24
N THR A 4 38.18 25.09 36.87
CA THR A 4 37.63 23.91 36.20
C THR A 4 36.24 24.26 35.64
N LEU A 5 36.15 24.47 34.35
CA LEU A 5 34.86 24.52 33.63
C LEU A 5 34.31 23.10 33.55
N THR A 6 33.26 22.82 34.30
CA THR A 6 32.49 21.56 34.17
C THR A 6 31.50 21.73 33.01
N ALA A 7 31.82 21.14 31.88
CA ALA A 7 30.92 21.10 30.72
C ALA A 7 29.72 20.19 31.05
N MET A 8 28.56 20.79 31.17
CA MET A 8 27.28 20.10 31.35
C MET A 8 26.79 19.64 29.95
N ALA A 9 27.05 18.37 29.62
CA ALA A 9 26.55 17.77 28.41
C ALA A 9 25.03 17.56 28.53
N VAL A 10 24.26 18.40 27.88
CA VAL A 10 22.81 18.19 27.70
C VAL A 10 22.61 17.12 26.65
N LEU A 11 22.25 15.92 27.08
CA LEU A 11 21.89 14.82 26.22
C LEU A 11 20.50 15.13 25.64
N MET A 12 20.46 15.71 24.44
CA MET A 12 19.23 15.84 23.67
C MET A 12 18.81 14.44 23.16
N ILE A 13 17.85 13.84 23.83
CA ILE A 13 17.15 12.66 23.31
C ILE A 13 16.27 13.16 22.16
N ALA A 14 16.72 12.94 20.93
CA ALA A 14 15.92 13.15 19.73
C ALA A 14 14.79 12.12 19.71
N VAL A 15 13.63 12.51 20.21
CA VAL A 15 12.39 11.76 19.97
C VAL A 15 12.02 11.99 18.52
N SER A 16 12.39 11.06 17.62
CA SER A 16 11.90 11.07 16.25
C SER A 16 10.39 10.84 16.30
N PRO A 17 9.56 11.80 15.85
CA PRO A 17 8.15 11.52 15.70
C PRO A 17 8.02 10.40 14.68
N LEU A 18 7.28 9.35 15.02
CA LEU A 18 6.81 8.34 14.08
C LEU A 18 5.87 9.09 13.13
N ALA A 19 6.44 9.63 12.05
CA ALA A 19 5.67 10.30 11.02
C ALA A 19 4.74 9.23 10.42
N ALA A 20 3.45 9.33 10.70
CA ALA A 20 2.45 8.62 9.92
C ALA A 20 2.68 9.06 8.47
N GLU A 21 3.08 8.13 7.60
CA GLU A 21 3.26 8.42 6.18
C GLU A 21 1.94 8.94 5.64
N THR A 22 1.88 10.22 5.35
CA THR A 22 0.74 10.80 4.63
C THR A 22 0.74 10.22 3.22
N PRO A 23 -0.43 9.81 2.69
CA PRO A 23 -0.53 9.30 1.34
C PRO A 23 0.12 10.30 0.37
N LYS A 24 1.11 9.83 -0.38
CA LYS A 24 1.76 10.65 -1.40
C LYS A 24 0.87 10.67 -2.63
N PHE A 25 0.35 11.83 -2.98
CA PHE A 25 -0.36 12.01 -4.25
C PHE A 25 0.63 11.94 -5.41
N ILE A 26 0.31 11.15 -6.44
CA ILE A 26 1.10 10.98 -7.65
C ILE A 26 0.39 11.76 -8.75
N PRO A 27 0.97 12.86 -9.24
CA PRO A 27 0.29 13.73 -10.20
C PRO A 27 0.31 13.20 -11.63
N GLU A 28 1.22 12.28 -11.95
CA GLU A 28 1.42 11.78 -13.31
C GLU A 28 1.72 10.28 -13.30
N GLN A 29 1.25 9.58 -14.32
CA GLN A 29 1.55 8.17 -14.57
C GLN A 29 3.02 8.02 -14.97
N ASN A 30 3.68 6.96 -14.46
CA ASN A 30 5.02 6.61 -14.90
C ASN A 30 4.97 5.99 -16.32
N GLN A 31 6.02 6.19 -17.11
CA GLN A 31 6.12 5.66 -18.48
C GLN A 31 6.06 4.12 -18.56
N SER A 32 6.38 3.42 -17.47
CA SER A 32 6.31 1.96 -17.39
C SER A 32 4.97 1.44 -16.87
N GLU A 33 4.05 2.31 -16.49
CA GLU A 33 2.74 1.96 -15.96
C GLU A 33 1.70 1.94 -17.08
N VAL A 34 0.73 1.04 -16.98
CA VAL A 34 -0.39 0.90 -17.94
C VAL A 34 -1.70 1.05 -17.16
N LEU A 35 -2.64 1.80 -17.71
CA LEU A 35 -3.96 1.93 -17.09
C LEU A 35 -4.74 0.62 -17.21
N GLY A 36 -5.48 0.25 -16.17
CA GLY A 36 -6.33 -0.94 -16.20
C GLY A 36 -7.36 -0.93 -17.35
N THR A 37 -7.79 0.26 -17.76
CA THR A 37 -8.68 0.47 -18.92
C THR A 37 -8.04 0.10 -20.25
N ASP A 38 -6.71 0.14 -20.36
CA ASP A 38 -5.99 -0.18 -21.58
C ASP A 38 -5.86 -1.69 -21.78
N PHE A 39 -6.06 -2.48 -20.72
CA PHE A 39 -6.10 -3.94 -20.81
C PHE A 39 -7.41 -4.44 -21.39
N VAL A 40 -8.54 -3.94 -20.90
CA VAL A 40 -9.86 -4.37 -21.34
C VAL A 40 -10.12 -3.90 -22.78
N GLY A 41 -10.47 -4.84 -23.65
CA GLY A 41 -10.65 -4.59 -25.08
C GLY A 41 -9.39 -4.82 -25.92
N THR A 42 -8.20 -4.95 -25.28
CA THR A 42 -6.97 -5.24 -26.00
C THR A 42 -7.02 -6.62 -26.66
N GLN A 43 -6.53 -6.67 -27.89
CA GLN A 43 -6.51 -7.90 -28.69
C GLN A 43 -5.54 -8.93 -28.09
N VAL A 44 -5.98 -10.17 -28.03
CA VAL A 44 -5.15 -11.32 -27.71
C VAL A 44 -4.88 -12.13 -28.97
N VAL A 45 -3.62 -12.48 -29.19
CA VAL A 45 -3.16 -13.26 -30.34
C VAL A 45 -2.45 -14.53 -29.90
N SER A 46 -2.41 -15.54 -30.77
CA SER A 46 -1.54 -16.71 -30.57
C SER A 46 -0.07 -16.36 -30.78
N LYS A 47 0.84 -17.27 -30.44
CA LYS A 47 2.26 -17.13 -30.78
C LYS A 47 2.51 -16.91 -32.28
N ASP A 48 1.64 -17.43 -33.13
CA ASP A 48 1.71 -17.26 -34.59
C ASP A 48 0.99 -15.99 -35.07
N LYS A 49 0.72 -15.03 -34.17
CA LYS A 49 0.06 -13.75 -34.43
C LYS A 49 -1.37 -13.88 -34.98
N GLN A 50 -2.01 -15.02 -34.80
CA GLN A 50 -3.42 -15.21 -35.19
C GLN A 50 -4.34 -14.63 -34.12
N PRO A 51 -5.39 -13.89 -34.49
CA PRO A 51 -6.34 -13.32 -33.55
C PRO A 51 -7.12 -14.41 -32.82
N LEU A 52 -7.06 -14.39 -31.50
CA LEU A 52 -7.79 -15.32 -30.63
C LEU A 52 -9.05 -14.68 -30.07
N GLY A 53 -8.97 -13.44 -29.63
CA GLY A 53 -10.06 -12.72 -29.00
C GLY A 53 -9.60 -11.39 -28.42
N LYS A 54 -10.30 -10.91 -27.42
CA LYS A 54 -9.95 -9.69 -26.69
C LYS A 54 -10.03 -9.94 -25.17
N ILE A 55 -9.30 -9.19 -24.39
CA ILE A 55 -9.48 -9.19 -22.93
C ILE A 55 -10.86 -8.59 -22.64
N ALA A 56 -11.76 -9.41 -22.11
CA ALA A 56 -13.10 -9.00 -21.70
C ALA A 56 -13.10 -8.47 -20.25
N ASN A 57 -12.27 -9.07 -19.39
CA ASN A 57 -12.20 -8.67 -17.97
C ASN A 57 -10.86 -9.09 -17.33
N LEU A 58 -10.60 -8.54 -16.14
CA LEU A 58 -9.48 -8.92 -15.27
C LEU A 58 -10.04 -9.35 -13.91
N VAL A 59 -9.44 -10.38 -13.34
CA VAL A 59 -9.79 -10.87 -12.00
C VAL A 59 -8.61 -10.57 -11.07
N PHE A 60 -8.92 -9.95 -9.96
CA PHE A 60 -7.94 -9.58 -8.94
C PHE A 60 -8.06 -10.51 -7.75
N ASP A 61 -6.93 -10.85 -7.15
CA ASP A 61 -6.90 -11.55 -5.89
C ASP A 61 -7.22 -10.61 -4.69
N GLN A 62 -7.22 -11.16 -3.47
CA GLN A 62 -7.50 -10.40 -2.25
C GLN A 62 -6.42 -9.37 -1.90
N THR A 63 -5.26 -9.45 -2.51
CA THR A 63 -4.12 -8.53 -2.31
C THR A 63 -4.10 -7.41 -3.34
N GLY A 64 -4.99 -7.49 -4.36
CA GLY A 64 -5.10 -6.51 -5.43
C GLY A 64 -4.22 -6.80 -6.65
N HIS A 65 -3.57 -7.96 -6.71
CA HIS A 65 -2.84 -8.38 -7.91
C HIS A 65 -3.78 -8.98 -8.94
N ILE A 66 -3.46 -8.80 -10.23
CA ILE A 66 -4.19 -9.43 -11.32
C ILE A 66 -3.84 -10.92 -11.31
N GLU A 67 -4.85 -11.76 -11.08
CA GLU A 67 -4.71 -13.22 -11.06
C GLU A 67 -5.04 -13.83 -12.43
N LEU A 68 -6.18 -13.42 -13.01
CA LEU A 68 -6.64 -13.98 -14.28
C LEU A 68 -6.97 -12.88 -15.30
N ALA A 69 -6.76 -13.18 -16.57
CA ALA A 69 -7.37 -12.46 -17.69
C ALA A 69 -8.50 -13.29 -18.28
N VAL A 70 -9.65 -12.67 -18.45
CA VAL A 70 -10.80 -13.28 -19.12
C VAL A 70 -10.76 -12.86 -20.58
N ILE A 71 -10.63 -13.85 -21.47
CA ILE A 71 -10.55 -13.65 -22.92
C ILE A 71 -11.91 -13.97 -23.52
N GLY A 72 -12.49 -13.01 -24.19
CA GLY A 72 -13.70 -13.18 -24.97
C GLY A 72 -13.38 -13.71 -26.37
N ILE A 73 -13.99 -14.81 -26.74
CA ILE A 73 -13.71 -15.54 -27.99
C ILE A 73 -14.98 -15.66 -28.84
N GLY A 74 -14.90 -15.30 -30.09
CA GLY A 74 -16.03 -15.36 -31.00
C GLY A 74 -17.07 -14.28 -30.75
N GLY A 75 -18.33 -14.55 -31.09
CA GLY A 75 -19.39 -13.56 -30.98
C GLY A 75 -19.37 -12.49 -32.08
N PHE A 76 -20.45 -11.77 -32.18
CA PHE A 76 -20.57 -10.60 -33.05
C PHE A 76 -21.03 -9.42 -32.16
N LEU A 77 -20.22 -8.39 -32.07
CA LEU A 77 -20.48 -7.22 -31.20
C LEU A 77 -20.80 -7.58 -29.73
N GLY A 78 -20.10 -8.59 -29.18
CA GLY A 78 -20.29 -9.03 -27.78
C GLY A 78 -21.47 -9.97 -27.55
N ILE A 79 -22.23 -10.34 -28.63
CA ILE A 79 -23.33 -11.29 -28.52
C ILE A 79 -22.84 -12.69 -28.86
N GLY A 80 -23.07 -13.66 -27.97
CA GLY A 80 -22.64 -15.05 -28.14
C GLY A 80 -21.14 -15.28 -27.95
N GLU A 81 -20.45 -14.35 -27.33
CA GLU A 81 -19.05 -14.49 -26.98
C GLU A 81 -18.86 -15.51 -25.86
N LYS A 82 -17.90 -16.40 -26.04
CA LYS A 82 -17.48 -17.35 -25.02
C LYS A 82 -16.32 -16.74 -24.23
N GLU A 83 -16.48 -16.60 -22.95
CA GLU A 83 -15.41 -16.14 -22.04
C GLU A 83 -14.58 -17.33 -21.55
N VAL A 84 -13.26 -17.20 -21.61
CA VAL A 84 -12.29 -18.16 -21.09
C VAL A 84 -11.29 -17.42 -20.21
N ALA A 85 -11.07 -17.90 -19.00
CA ALA A 85 -10.07 -17.33 -18.11
C ALA A 85 -8.74 -18.06 -18.26
N VAL A 86 -7.64 -17.29 -18.30
CA VAL A 86 -6.28 -17.78 -18.26
C VAL A 86 -5.51 -17.06 -17.15
N PRO A 87 -4.48 -17.68 -16.53
CA PRO A 87 -3.59 -16.95 -15.62
C PRO A 87 -3.02 -15.71 -16.31
N PHE A 88 -3.00 -14.58 -15.63
CA PHE A 88 -2.50 -13.34 -16.22
C PHE A 88 -1.03 -13.43 -16.64
N GLU A 89 -0.23 -14.19 -15.89
CA GLU A 89 1.20 -14.39 -16.10
C GLU A 89 1.56 -15.08 -17.44
N VAL A 90 0.61 -15.79 -18.07
CA VAL A 90 0.86 -16.42 -19.38
C VAL A 90 0.71 -15.45 -20.54
N LEU A 91 0.16 -14.27 -20.31
CA LEU A 91 0.04 -13.22 -21.31
C LEU A 91 1.36 -12.45 -21.41
N LYS A 92 1.83 -12.26 -22.64
CA LYS A 92 3.01 -11.47 -22.94
C LYS A 92 2.62 -10.22 -23.69
N SER A 93 3.10 -9.08 -23.26
CA SER A 93 2.94 -7.82 -24.01
C SER A 93 3.66 -7.93 -25.35
N ASP A 94 3.02 -7.55 -26.42
CA ASP A 94 3.53 -7.61 -27.79
C ASP A 94 2.98 -6.42 -28.60
N GLU A 95 3.53 -6.21 -29.79
CA GLU A 95 3.10 -5.13 -30.68
C GLU A 95 2.94 -5.66 -32.10
N ILE A 96 1.81 -5.35 -32.72
CA ILE A 96 1.53 -5.71 -34.11
C ILE A 96 1.04 -4.44 -34.82
N ASN A 97 1.71 -4.04 -35.88
CA ASN A 97 1.37 -2.84 -36.67
C ASN A 97 1.19 -1.57 -35.80
N ASN A 98 2.12 -1.32 -34.87
CA ASN A 98 2.10 -0.20 -33.92
C ASN A 98 0.85 -0.22 -33.01
N LYS A 99 0.26 -1.39 -32.79
CA LYS A 99 -0.83 -1.58 -31.82
C LYS A 99 -0.39 -2.54 -30.74
N HIS A 100 -0.57 -2.13 -29.49
CA HIS A 100 -0.37 -3.00 -28.35
C HIS A 100 -1.36 -4.18 -28.39
N VAL A 101 -0.84 -5.39 -28.22
CA VAL A 101 -1.62 -6.65 -28.14
C VAL A 101 -1.03 -7.52 -27.04
N PHE A 102 -1.78 -8.50 -26.60
CA PHE A 102 -1.25 -9.57 -25.77
C PHE A 102 -1.07 -10.84 -26.60
N SER A 103 0.06 -11.50 -26.46
CA SER A 103 0.30 -12.81 -27.04
C SER A 103 0.26 -13.90 -25.97
N VAL A 104 -0.26 -15.07 -26.34
CA VAL A 104 -0.33 -16.25 -25.48
C VAL A 104 0.02 -17.51 -26.29
N ASP A 105 0.67 -18.47 -25.63
CA ASP A 105 1.03 -19.75 -26.27
C ASP A 105 -0.16 -20.74 -26.24
N LEU A 106 -1.26 -20.31 -26.84
CA LEU A 106 -2.49 -21.10 -27.01
C LEU A 106 -2.97 -20.96 -28.44
N THR A 107 -3.62 -22.02 -28.93
CA THR A 107 -4.30 -22.04 -30.22
C THR A 107 -5.76 -21.64 -30.07
N LYS A 108 -6.37 -21.25 -31.18
CA LYS A 108 -7.80 -20.94 -31.21
C LYS A 108 -8.67 -22.14 -30.83
N ASP A 109 -8.24 -23.35 -31.19
CA ASP A 109 -9.03 -24.57 -30.94
C ASP A 109 -8.91 -25.00 -29.47
N GLU A 110 -7.74 -24.82 -28.83
CA GLU A 110 -7.59 -25.00 -27.39
C GLU A 110 -8.49 -24.04 -26.60
N LEU A 111 -8.52 -22.77 -26.97
CA LEU A 111 -9.42 -21.81 -26.33
C LEU A 111 -10.90 -22.14 -26.56
N LYS A 112 -11.27 -22.59 -27.74
CA LYS A 112 -12.66 -23.04 -28.02
C LYS A 112 -13.02 -24.28 -27.18
N ALA A 113 -12.09 -25.21 -27.00
CA ALA A 113 -12.29 -26.43 -26.20
C ALA A 113 -12.26 -26.14 -24.69
N ALA A 114 -11.61 -25.08 -24.25
CA ALA A 114 -11.52 -24.71 -22.83
C ALA A 114 -12.92 -24.52 -22.21
N PRO A 115 -13.09 -24.76 -20.89
CA PRO A 115 -14.36 -24.50 -20.22
C PRO A 115 -14.70 -23.01 -20.25
N ALA A 116 -16.00 -22.69 -20.37
CA ALA A 116 -16.44 -21.30 -20.23
C ALA A 116 -16.23 -20.82 -18.81
N PHE A 117 -15.66 -19.63 -18.67
CA PHE A 117 -15.50 -18.98 -17.38
C PHE A 117 -16.85 -18.53 -16.84
N LYS A 118 -17.12 -18.84 -15.59
CA LYS A 118 -18.34 -18.44 -14.89
C LYS A 118 -17.99 -17.44 -13.82
N THR A 119 -18.44 -16.21 -13.95
CA THR A 119 -18.37 -15.22 -12.89
C THR A 119 -19.29 -15.60 -11.74
N LEU A 120 -18.97 -15.14 -10.55
CA LEU A 120 -19.90 -15.25 -9.42
C LEU A 120 -21.22 -14.57 -9.76
N ASN A 121 -22.32 -15.16 -9.34
CA ASN A 121 -23.63 -14.52 -9.43
C ASN A 121 -23.65 -13.25 -8.55
N ASP A 122 -24.61 -12.37 -8.77
CA ASP A 122 -24.67 -11.08 -8.09
C ASP A 122 -24.73 -11.21 -6.57
N GLN A 123 -25.43 -12.19 -6.04
CA GLN A 123 -25.52 -12.45 -4.61
C GLN A 123 -24.14 -12.85 -4.03
N ALA A 124 -23.49 -13.85 -4.60
CA ALA A 124 -22.17 -14.30 -4.16
C ALA A 124 -21.10 -13.19 -4.29
N ARG A 125 -21.22 -12.34 -5.32
CA ARG A 125 -20.35 -11.17 -5.49
C ARG A 125 -20.56 -10.14 -4.39
N GLN A 126 -21.81 -9.82 -4.06
CA GLN A 126 -22.13 -8.90 -2.98
C GLN A 126 -21.67 -9.42 -1.61
N GLU A 127 -21.85 -10.70 -1.34
CA GLU A 127 -21.35 -11.34 -0.12
C GLU A 127 -19.82 -11.25 -0.01
N LEU A 128 -19.11 -11.51 -1.12
CA LEU A 128 -17.66 -11.38 -1.17
C LEU A 128 -17.19 -9.94 -0.90
N ILE A 129 -17.81 -8.97 -1.57
CA ILE A 129 -17.52 -7.54 -1.37
C ILE A 129 -17.82 -7.12 0.08
N ALA A 130 -18.91 -7.60 0.66
CA ALA A 130 -19.26 -7.32 2.06
C ALA A 130 -18.21 -7.89 3.03
N LYS A 131 -17.72 -9.12 2.79
CA LYS A 131 -16.62 -9.72 3.58
C LYS A 131 -15.33 -8.93 3.46
N TRP A 132 -14.96 -8.48 2.28
CA TRP A 132 -13.76 -7.67 2.09
C TRP A 132 -13.87 -6.32 2.80
N ARG A 133 -15.03 -5.68 2.71
CA ARG A 133 -15.30 -4.41 3.39
C ARG A 133 -15.23 -4.56 4.92
N ALA A 134 -15.83 -5.62 5.46
CA ALA A 134 -15.79 -5.92 6.89
C ALA A 134 -14.33 -6.14 7.35
N LYS A 135 -13.54 -6.92 6.63
CA LYS A 135 -12.13 -7.16 6.93
C LYS A 135 -11.28 -5.87 6.87
N ALA A 136 -11.54 -5.02 5.90
CA ALA A 136 -10.87 -3.72 5.81
C ALA A 136 -11.22 -2.82 6.98
N GLN A 137 -12.48 -2.77 7.41
CA GLN A 137 -12.92 -2.00 8.59
C GLN A 137 -12.29 -2.52 9.88
N GLU A 138 -12.20 -3.82 10.07
CA GLU A 138 -11.52 -4.43 11.21
C GLU A 138 -10.04 -4.06 11.26
N SER A 139 -9.35 -4.16 10.13
CA SER A 139 -7.94 -3.77 10.01
C SER A 139 -7.72 -2.29 10.32
N TRP A 140 -8.61 -1.41 9.87
CA TRP A 140 -8.59 0.02 10.20
C TRP A 140 -8.81 0.29 11.68
N ALA A 141 -9.76 -0.39 12.31
CA ALA A 141 -10.05 -0.25 13.73
C ALA A 141 -8.85 -0.69 14.59
N ASP A 142 -8.21 -1.81 14.25
CA ASP A 142 -7.01 -2.30 14.92
C ASP A 142 -5.83 -1.32 14.77
N LEU A 143 -5.58 -0.82 13.56
CA LEU A 143 -4.54 0.16 13.30
C LEU A 143 -4.76 1.45 14.09
N LYS A 144 -5.99 1.96 14.10
CA LYS A 144 -6.37 3.17 14.87
C LYS A 144 -6.17 2.96 16.38
N SER A 145 -6.54 1.79 16.89
CA SER A 145 -6.35 1.43 18.31
C SER A 145 -4.85 1.38 18.67
N LYS A 146 -4.03 0.74 17.84
CA LYS A 146 -2.58 0.65 18.04
C LYS A 146 -1.92 2.03 17.98
N ALA A 147 -2.28 2.85 17.01
CA ALA A 147 -1.79 4.22 16.89
C ALA A 147 -2.18 5.07 18.10
N GLY A 148 -3.42 4.96 18.59
CA GLY A 148 -3.88 5.65 19.80
C GLY A 148 -3.09 5.26 21.04
N LYS A 149 -2.87 3.97 21.27
CA LYS A 149 -2.05 3.48 22.39
C LYS A 149 -0.61 3.98 22.32
N ALA A 150 0.01 3.90 21.14
CA ALA A 150 1.37 4.39 20.95
C ALA A 150 1.49 5.91 21.20
N TYR A 151 0.49 6.69 20.82
CA TYR A 151 0.43 8.11 21.09
C TYR A 151 0.34 8.41 22.59
N GLU A 152 -0.55 7.74 23.32
CA GLU A 152 -0.68 7.93 24.78
C GLU A 152 0.59 7.51 25.53
N GLU A 153 1.22 6.40 25.16
CA GLU A 153 2.50 5.98 25.73
C GLU A 153 3.62 6.98 25.47
N ALA A 154 3.69 7.53 24.25
CA ALA A 154 4.69 8.56 23.92
C ALA A 154 4.45 9.85 24.72
N LYS A 155 3.19 10.28 24.85
CA LYS A 155 2.80 11.44 25.64
C LYS A 155 3.18 11.26 27.12
N GLU A 156 2.83 10.13 27.72
CA GLU A 156 3.17 9.83 29.12
C GLU A 156 4.70 9.86 29.37
N LYS A 157 5.49 9.30 28.44
CA LYS A 157 6.94 9.35 28.52
C LYS A 157 7.48 10.78 28.42
N THR A 158 6.89 11.59 27.55
CA THR A 158 7.27 13.00 27.37
C THR A 158 6.94 13.82 28.62
N ASP A 159 5.74 13.65 29.18
CA ASP A 159 5.31 14.34 30.39
C ASP A 159 6.18 13.97 31.58
N LYS A 160 6.50 12.69 31.78
CA LYS A 160 7.43 12.23 32.81
C LYS A 160 8.85 12.81 32.63
N ALA A 161 9.34 12.85 31.39
CA ALA A 161 10.66 13.44 31.12
C ALA A 161 10.67 14.94 31.39
N TYR A 162 9.61 15.66 31.09
CA TYR A 162 9.47 17.07 31.37
C TYR A 162 9.46 17.36 32.87
N GLU A 163 8.66 16.66 33.68
CA GLU A 163 8.63 16.83 35.14
C GLU A 163 9.99 16.48 35.78
N ASN A 164 10.62 15.39 35.36
CA ASN A 164 11.97 15.06 35.83
C ASN A 164 13.01 16.15 35.50
N ALA A 165 12.94 16.76 34.33
CA ALA A 165 13.82 17.83 33.91
C ALA A 165 13.58 19.09 34.75
N LYS A 166 12.33 19.43 35.04
CA LYS A 166 11.92 20.55 35.88
C LYS A 166 12.42 20.40 37.33
N ASP A 167 12.29 19.21 37.91
CA ASP A 167 12.80 18.92 39.26
C ASP A 167 14.32 19.09 39.34
N ARG A 168 15.05 18.57 38.34
CA ARG A 168 16.51 18.73 38.28
C ARG A 168 16.92 20.20 38.14
N VAL A 169 16.17 21.01 37.41
CA VAL A 169 16.43 22.46 37.32
C VAL A 169 16.17 23.14 38.64
N ASN A 170 15.11 22.79 39.36
CA ASN A 170 14.81 23.35 40.66
C ASN A 170 15.88 22.98 41.72
N GLU A 171 16.33 21.73 41.77
CA GLU A 171 17.43 21.31 42.64
C GLU A 171 18.73 22.06 42.32
N ALA A 172 19.03 22.25 41.02
CA ALA A 172 20.20 23.00 40.61
C ALA A 172 20.15 24.47 41.05
N LYS A 173 18.95 25.10 40.95
CA LYS A 173 18.73 26.47 41.44
C LYS A 173 18.96 26.58 42.95
N GLN A 174 18.37 25.68 43.73
CA GLN A 174 18.57 25.67 45.19
C GLN A 174 20.03 25.53 45.58
N LYS A 175 20.77 24.63 44.94
CA LYS A 175 22.21 24.46 45.18
C LYS A 175 23.04 25.69 44.81
N VAL A 176 22.63 26.48 43.83
CA VAL A 176 23.29 27.72 43.45
C VAL A 176 23.00 28.81 44.47
N GLU A 177 21.75 28.93 44.93
CA GLU A 177 21.39 29.90 46.00
C GLU A 177 22.10 29.60 47.29
N GLU A 178 22.13 28.36 47.74
CA GLU A 178 22.81 27.92 48.95
C GLU A 178 24.32 28.23 48.91
N LYS A 179 24.97 28.00 47.75
CA LYS A 179 26.38 28.38 47.57
C LYS A 179 26.61 29.88 47.55
N ALA A 180 25.71 30.67 46.99
CA ALA A 180 25.80 32.12 46.97
C ALA A 180 25.64 32.72 48.36
N ASP A 181 24.80 32.17 49.22
CA ASP A 181 24.60 32.60 50.56
C ASP A 181 25.82 32.23 51.49
N GLN A 182 26.41 31.06 51.28
CA GLN A 182 27.65 30.66 51.95
C GLN A 182 28.82 31.56 51.56
N GLN A 183 28.90 32.11 50.38
CA GLN A 183 29.96 33.05 49.97
C GLN A 183 29.75 34.46 50.51
N LYS A 184 28.50 34.87 50.81
CA LYS A 184 28.24 36.20 51.45
C LYS A 184 28.49 36.23 52.97
N ALA A 185 28.54 35.04 53.56
CA ALA A 185 28.71 34.89 55.00
C ALA A 185 30.21 34.80 55.46
N GLN A 186 31.16 34.82 54.54
CA GLN A 186 32.61 34.91 54.75
C GLN A 186 33.14 36.30 54.39
#